data_c5b641b0e603566489e8dc909d298fa7
#
_entry.id   c5b641b0e603566489e8dc909d298fa7
#
_cell.length_a   1.000
_cell.length_b   1.000
_cell.length_c   1.000
_cell.angle_alpha   90.00
_cell.angle_beta   90.00
_cell.angle_gamma   90.00
#
_symmetry.space_group_name_H-M   'P 1'
#
loop_
_entity.id
_entity.type
_entity.pdbx_description
1 polymer ?
#
loop_
_entity_poly.entity_id
_entity_poly.type
_entity_poly.pdbx_seq_one_letter_code
_entity_poly.pdbx_strand_id
1 'polypeptide(L)'
;MYTRKKIILSFAGMFFLLLLMMLASLFFGSVLLNPKEILSCLIQNDRTSVTGLLLFHIRIPRMFGAIAAGMGLSCAGVILQTVMNNSLASPNTIGVNSGSGFAVMLAMIFFPANSAALPVFAFLGALLTTLAIFLLASLSDSSRTTIILAGITVSTFLNAAINTVKLLDTDITINPTSFLIGTLSGLTAQRILFPGICIIGAFFLSLMLAVPLNLLGLGD
;
A
#
# COMPACT_ATOMS: atom_id res chain seq x y z
N MET A 1 -5.31 27.75 16.93
CA MET A 1 -5.02 26.68 17.91
C MET A 1 -6.22 25.73 17.97
N TYR A 2 -6.08 24.49 17.53
CA TYR A 2 -7.19 23.52 17.59
C TYR A 2 -7.44 23.12 19.04
N THR A 3 -8.65 23.34 19.53
CA THR A 3 -9.03 22.90 20.90
C THR A 3 -9.04 21.38 20.97
N ARG A 4 -8.60 20.79 22.08
CA ARG A 4 -8.59 19.31 22.30
C ARG A 4 -9.92 18.66 21.92
N LYS A 5 -11.04 19.35 22.20
CA LYS A 5 -12.40 18.86 21.82
C LYS A 5 -12.58 18.70 20.31
N LYS A 6 -12.08 19.65 19.49
CA LYS A 6 -12.18 19.57 18.03
C LYS A 6 -11.34 18.40 17.47
N ILE A 7 -10.15 18.17 18.04
CA ILE A 7 -9.28 17.06 17.64
C ILE A 7 -9.98 15.72 17.96
N ILE A 8 -10.48 15.54 19.17
CA ILE A 8 -11.19 14.31 19.56
C ILE A 8 -12.42 14.09 18.70
N LEU A 9 -13.20 15.14 18.42
CA LEU A 9 -14.40 15.04 17.58
C LEU A 9 -14.03 14.65 16.13
N SER A 10 -12.93 15.20 15.58
CA SER A 10 -12.46 14.84 14.24
C SER A 10 -12.03 13.36 14.17
N PHE A 11 -11.26 12.88 15.16
CA PHE A 11 -10.87 11.47 15.21
C PHE A 11 -12.07 10.53 15.40
N ALA A 12 -13.01 10.90 16.27
CA ALA A 12 -14.25 10.13 16.47
C ALA A 12 -15.09 10.08 15.19
N GLY A 13 -15.20 11.19 14.46
CA GLY A 13 -15.89 11.25 13.18
C GLY A 13 -15.22 10.39 12.10
N MET A 14 -13.89 10.44 11.99
CA MET A 14 -13.14 9.58 11.06
C MET A 14 -13.28 8.10 11.42
N PHE A 15 -13.23 7.76 12.71
CA PHE A 15 -13.42 6.38 13.16
C PHE A 15 -14.83 5.87 12.87
N PHE A 16 -15.85 6.70 13.12
CA PHE A 16 -17.23 6.38 12.79
C PHE A 16 -17.41 6.18 11.27
N LEU A 17 -16.84 7.06 10.46
CA LEU A 17 -16.87 6.93 9.01
C LEU A 17 -16.20 5.63 8.54
N LEU A 18 -15.06 5.26 9.13
CA LEU A 18 -14.37 4.00 8.83
C LEU A 18 -15.27 2.81 9.15
N LEU A 19 -15.91 2.78 10.33
CA LEU A 19 -16.84 1.71 10.69
C LEU A 19 -18.01 1.62 9.71
N LEU A 20 -18.57 2.75 9.32
CA LEU A 20 -19.67 2.84 8.37
C LEU A 20 -19.24 2.30 6.99
N MET A 21 -18.04 2.65 6.52
CA MET A 21 -17.49 2.14 5.25
C MET A 21 -17.17 0.65 5.33
N MET A 22 -16.69 0.15 6.48
CA MET A 22 -16.50 -1.29 6.70
C MET A 22 -17.83 -2.04 6.59
N LEU A 23 -18.86 -1.57 7.26
CA LEU A 23 -20.21 -2.15 7.16
C LEU A 23 -20.72 -2.08 5.72
N ALA A 24 -20.64 -0.92 5.07
CA ALA A 24 -21.05 -0.75 3.69
C ALA A 24 -20.37 -1.74 2.74
N SER A 25 -19.07 -2.00 2.93
CA SER A 25 -18.30 -2.94 2.09
C SER A 25 -18.79 -4.39 2.20
N LEU A 26 -19.44 -4.76 3.31
CA LEU A 26 -20.05 -6.09 3.48
C LEU A 26 -21.38 -6.21 2.72
N PHE A 27 -22.12 -5.11 2.54
CA PHE A 27 -23.42 -5.12 1.86
C PHE A 27 -23.30 -4.86 0.36
N PHE A 28 -22.43 -3.92 -0.03
CA PHE A 28 -22.26 -3.49 -1.41
C PHE A 28 -21.11 -4.22 -2.11
N GLY A 29 -21.34 -4.62 -3.36
CA GLY A 29 -20.35 -5.29 -4.20
C GLY A 29 -20.96 -5.62 -5.57
N SER A 30 -20.28 -6.44 -6.37
CA SER A 30 -20.78 -6.91 -7.66
C SER A 30 -22.11 -7.68 -7.55
N VAL A 31 -22.36 -8.30 -6.41
CA VAL A 31 -23.62 -8.96 -6.05
C VAL A 31 -24.14 -8.30 -4.77
N LEU A 32 -25.39 -7.84 -4.79
CA LEU A 32 -26.06 -7.34 -3.60
C LEU A 32 -26.44 -8.52 -2.71
N LEU A 33 -25.96 -8.55 -1.49
CA LEU A 33 -26.32 -9.58 -0.51
C LEU A 33 -27.43 -9.06 0.42
N ASN A 34 -28.34 -9.95 0.76
CA ASN A 34 -29.40 -9.61 1.68
C ASN A 34 -28.84 -9.43 3.11
N PRO A 35 -29.12 -8.32 3.81
CA PRO A 35 -28.66 -8.09 5.17
C PRO A 35 -28.98 -9.22 6.14
N LYS A 36 -30.15 -9.85 6.00
CA LYS A 36 -30.57 -10.97 6.85
C LYS A 36 -29.70 -12.20 6.63
N GLU A 37 -29.32 -12.48 5.38
CA GLU A 37 -28.44 -13.61 5.03
C GLU A 37 -27.02 -13.36 5.52
N ILE A 38 -26.49 -12.14 5.41
CA ILE A 38 -25.18 -11.78 5.95
C ILE A 38 -25.17 -12.02 7.46
N LEU A 39 -26.19 -11.54 8.18
CA LEU A 39 -26.26 -11.69 9.62
C LEU A 39 -26.37 -13.16 10.04
N SER A 40 -27.20 -13.95 9.35
CA SER A 40 -27.32 -15.39 9.61
C SER A 40 -26.01 -16.13 9.35
N CYS A 41 -25.31 -15.84 8.23
CA CYS A 41 -24.01 -16.42 7.92
C CYS A 41 -22.93 -16.06 8.95
N LEU A 42 -22.93 -14.84 9.47
CA LEU A 42 -21.99 -14.42 10.52
C LEU A 42 -22.26 -15.11 11.85
N ILE A 43 -23.53 -15.23 12.25
CA ILE A 43 -23.92 -15.85 13.53
C ILE A 43 -23.70 -17.37 13.48
N GLN A 44 -24.08 -18.03 12.38
CA GLN A 44 -23.97 -19.48 12.22
C GLN A 44 -22.58 -19.93 11.72
N ASN A 45 -21.70 -18.97 11.39
CA ASN A 45 -20.40 -19.22 10.76
C ASN A 45 -20.52 -20.13 9.52
N ASP A 46 -21.62 -19.97 8.77
CA ASP A 46 -21.87 -20.77 7.57
C ASP A 46 -20.96 -20.30 6.44
N ARG A 47 -20.00 -21.15 6.08
CA ARG A 47 -19.03 -20.92 5.00
C ARG A 47 -19.35 -21.70 3.74
N THR A 48 -20.43 -22.45 3.74
CA THR A 48 -20.79 -23.35 2.63
C THR A 48 -21.82 -22.75 1.69
N SER A 49 -22.67 -21.87 2.18
CA SER A 49 -23.63 -21.12 1.35
C SER A 49 -22.92 -20.15 0.40
N VAL A 50 -23.56 -19.82 -0.71
CA VAL A 50 -23.04 -18.83 -1.68
C VAL A 50 -22.73 -17.49 -0.99
N THR A 51 -23.64 -17.04 -0.12
CA THR A 51 -23.48 -15.81 0.68
C THR A 51 -22.29 -15.92 1.62
N GLY A 52 -22.10 -17.05 2.30
CA GLY A 52 -20.96 -17.33 3.18
C GLY A 52 -19.63 -17.37 2.41
N LEU A 53 -19.59 -18.02 1.24
CA LEU A 53 -18.40 -18.04 0.39
C LEU A 53 -17.99 -16.62 -0.05
N LEU A 54 -18.95 -15.82 -0.52
CA LEU A 54 -18.69 -14.43 -0.92
C LEU A 54 -18.21 -13.58 0.27
N LEU A 55 -18.81 -13.77 1.44
CA LEU A 55 -18.50 -13.01 2.64
C LEU A 55 -17.10 -13.33 3.17
N PHE A 56 -16.83 -14.60 3.47
CA PHE A 56 -15.60 -15.02 4.17
C PHE A 56 -14.38 -15.11 3.26
N HIS A 57 -14.55 -15.42 1.95
CA HIS A 57 -13.43 -15.61 1.04
C HIS A 57 -13.14 -14.38 0.17
N ILE A 58 -14.10 -13.46 0.01
CA ILE A 58 -13.91 -12.28 -0.87
C ILE A 58 -14.05 -10.98 -0.10
N ARG A 59 -15.19 -10.73 0.57
CA ARG A 59 -15.49 -9.40 1.15
C ARG A 59 -14.66 -9.10 2.39
N ILE A 60 -14.65 -10.02 3.34
CA ILE A 60 -13.89 -9.85 4.59
C ILE A 60 -12.38 -9.70 4.30
N PRO A 61 -11.73 -10.60 3.51
CA PRO A 61 -10.33 -10.40 3.15
C PRO A 61 -10.07 -9.06 2.45
N ARG A 62 -10.91 -8.69 1.47
CA ARG A 62 -10.76 -7.41 0.76
C ARG A 62 -10.89 -6.21 1.70
N MET A 63 -11.82 -6.24 2.63
CA MET A 63 -12.02 -5.19 3.65
C MET A 63 -10.76 -5.02 4.51
N PHE A 64 -10.24 -6.11 5.07
CA PHE A 64 -9.01 -6.05 5.87
C PHE A 64 -7.79 -5.63 5.04
N GLY A 65 -7.70 -6.08 3.78
CA GLY A 65 -6.67 -5.64 2.85
C GLY A 65 -6.72 -4.15 2.57
N ALA A 66 -7.91 -3.57 2.40
CA ALA A 66 -8.09 -2.13 2.20
C ALA A 66 -7.65 -1.34 3.44
N ILE A 67 -8.01 -1.79 4.63
CA ILE A 67 -7.60 -1.17 5.91
C ILE A 67 -6.09 -1.22 6.05
N ALA A 68 -5.47 -2.38 5.86
CA ALA A 68 -4.03 -2.54 5.96
C ALA A 68 -3.28 -1.66 4.96
N ALA A 69 -3.71 -1.67 3.69
CA ALA A 69 -3.11 -0.82 2.65
C ALA A 69 -3.25 0.67 2.99
N GLY A 70 -4.45 1.11 3.40
CA GLY A 70 -4.70 2.50 3.80
C GLY A 70 -3.84 2.92 4.99
N MET A 71 -3.72 2.07 6.01
CA MET A 71 -2.88 2.32 7.18
C MET A 71 -1.40 2.43 6.79
N GLY A 72 -0.89 1.50 5.98
CA GLY A 72 0.50 1.52 5.51
C GLY A 72 0.82 2.74 4.67
N LEU A 73 -0.04 3.10 3.71
CA LEU A 73 0.15 4.26 2.83
C LEU A 73 0.06 5.58 3.61
N SER A 74 -0.87 5.69 4.56
CA SER A 74 -1.00 6.89 5.39
C SER A 74 0.22 7.09 6.28
N CYS A 75 0.71 6.02 6.91
CA CYS A 75 1.90 6.06 7.74
C CYS A 75 3.14 6.46 6.93
N ALA A 76 3.36 5.82 5.78
CA ALA A 76 4.46 6.15 4.89
C ALA A 76 4.36 7.61 4.38
N GLY A 77 3.15 8.07 4.06
CA GLY A 77 2.90 9.45 3.63
C GLY A 77 3.31 10.46 4.71
N VAL A 78 2.85 10.26 5.95
CA VAL A 78 3.19 11.16 7.08
C VAL A 78 4.70 11.21 7.31
N ILE A 79 5.38 10.05 7.33
CA ILE A 79 6.84 9.99 7.51
C ILE A 79 7.55 10.77 6.41
N LEU A 80 7.20 10.51 5.14
CA LEU A 80 7.83 11.18 4.00
C LEU A 80 7.58 12.68 3.99
N GLN A 81 6.36 13.12 4.27
CA GLN A 81 6.02 14.55 4.34
C GLN A 81 6.82 15.25 5.44
N THR A 82 6.99 14.59 6.59
CA THR A 82 7.77 15.14 7.71
C THR A 82 9.27 15.19 7.37
N VAL A 83 9.85 14.10 6.88
CA VAL A 83 11.28 14.03 6.54
C VAL A 83 11.65 15.01 5.43
N MET A 84 10.79 15.13 4.40
CA MET A 84 11.01 16.04 3.28
C MET A 84 10.60 17.49 3.61
N ASN A 85 9.96 17.73 4.76
CA ASN A 85 9.32 19.02 5.09
C ASN A 85 8.48 19.56 3.92
N ASN A 86 7.73 18.67 3.28
CA ASN A 86 6.95 18.97 2.08
C ASN A 86 5.65 18.15 2.08
N SER A 87 4.52 18.82 2.16
CA SER A 87 3.20 18.19 2.16
C SER A 87 2.84 17.47 0.85
N LEU A 88 3.57 17.71 -0.23
CA LEU A 88 3.39 17.03 -1.52
C LEU A 88 4.23 15.75 -1.65
N ALA A 89 5.12 15.46 -0.68
CA ALA A 89 5.92 14.25 -0.72
C ALA A 89 5.05 13.00 -0.54
N SER A 90 5.29 12.01 -1.37
CA SER A 90 4.59 10.72 -1.36
C SER A 90 5.52 9.59 -1.83
N PRO A 91 5.22 8.32 -1.53
CA PRO A 91 6.00 7.20 -2.05
C PRO A 91 6.12 7.20 -3.59
N ASN A 92 5.11 7.71 -4.29
CA ASN A 92 5.13 7.83 -5.75
C ASN A 92 6.13 8.88 -6.24
N THR A 93 6.23 10.02 -5.56
CA THR A 93 7.15 11.10 -5.95
C THR A 93 8.62 10.75 -5.73
N ILE A 94 8.90 9.83 -4.80
CA ILE A 94 10.26 9.38 -4.49
C ILE A 94 10.66 8.13 -5.30
N GLY A 95 9.77 7.55 -6.12
CA GLY A 95 10.12 6.46 -7.01
C GLY A 95 10.01 5.04 -6.43
N VAL A 96 9.52 4.90 -5.22
CA VAL A 96 9.32 3.60 -4.55
C VAL A 96 8.44 2.66 -5.40
N ASN A 97 7.36 3.20 -5.98
CA ASN A 97 6.45 2.43 -6.83
C ASN A 97 7.10 1.93 -8.12
N SER A 98 7.93 2.75 -8.76
CA SER A 98 8.61 2.36 -10.00
C SER A 98 9.60 1.23 -9.74
N GLY A 99 10.34 1.27 -8.63
CA GLY A 99 11.24 0.21 -8.22
C GLY A 99 10.52 -1.09 -7.88
N SER A 100 9.44 -0.99 -7.12
CA SER A 100 8.59 -2.12 -6.83
C SER A 100 8.01 -2.75 -8.10
N GLY A 101 7.47 -1.94 -9.01
CA GLY A 101 6.90 -2.40 -10.28
C GLY A 101 7.92 -3.05 -11.20
N PHE A 102 9.13 -2.51 -11.29
CA PHE A 102 10.22 -3.09 -12.08
C PHE A 102 10.64 -4.46 -11.54
N ALA A 103 10.85 -4.56 -10.22
CA ALA A 103 11.21 -5.83 -9.58
C ALA A 103 10.12 -6.89 -9.73
N VAL A 104 8.84 -6.50 -9.60
CA VAL A 104 7.72 -7.42 -9.84
C VAL A 104 7.69 -7.90 -11.29
N MET A 105 7.93 -7.01 -12.25
CA MET A 105 8.02 -7.39 -13.65
C MET A 105 9.14 -8.41 -13.89
N LEU A 106 10.33 -8.20 -13.31
CA LEU A 106 11.40 -9.18 -13.36
C LEU A 106 10.99 -10.51 -12.71
N ALA A 107 10.30 -10.47 -11.58
CA ALA A 107 9.78 -11.67 -10.93
C ALA A 107 8.80 -12.43 -11.81
N MET A 108 7.94 -11.74 -12.57
CA MET A 108 7.00 -12.36 -13.52
C MET A 108 7.72 -13.06 -14.67
N ILE A 109 8.85 -12.52 -15.14
CA ILE A 109 9.67 -13.11 -16.21
C ILE A 109 10.43 -14.34 -15.69
N PHE A 110 11.12 -14.21 -14.57
CA PHE A 110 11.98 -15.28 -14.08
C PHE A 110 11.25 -16.36 -13.27
N PHE A 111 10.11 -16.03 -12.68
CA PHE A 111 9.32 -16.93 -11.82
C PHE A 111 7.81 -16.91 -12.17
N PRO A 112 7.41 -17.18 -13.42
CA PRO A 112 6.02 -16.98 -13.87
C PRO A 112 4.99 -17.84 -13.12
N ALA A 113 5.40 -19.00 -12.60
CA ALA A 113 4.52 -19.91 -11.85
C ALA A 113 4.40 -19.58 -10.34
N ASN A 114 5.22 -18.67 -9.82
CA ASN A 114 5.31 -18.41 -8.37
C ASN A 114 4.74 -17.04 -7.99
N SER A 115 3.42 -16.94 -7.91
CA SER A 115 2.74 -15.71 -7.49
C SER A 115 3.08 -15.26 -6.05
N ALA A 116 3.58 -16.17 -5.20
CA ALA A 116 3.99 -15.84 -3.82
C ALA A 116 5.32 -15.06 -3.78
N ALA A 117 6.12 -15.11 -4.85
CA ALA A 117 7.36 -14.32 -4.96
C ALA A 117 7.08 -12.83 -5.19
N LEU A 118 5.95 -12.46 -5.81
CA LEU A 118 5.65 -11.09 -6.22
C LEU A 118 5.72 -10.08 -5.06
N PRO A 119 5.12 -10.31 -3.88
CA PRO A 119 5.22 -9.37 -2.76
C PRO A 119 6.66 -9.19 -2.25
N VAL A 120 7.46 -10.26 -2.26
CA VAL A 120 8.86 -10.22 -1.82
C VAL A 120 9.68 -9.38 -2.79
N PHE A 121 9.55 -9.62 -4.10
CA PHE A 121 10.23 -8.82 -5.12
C PHE A 121 9.76 -7.37 -5.11
N ALA A 122 8.46 -7.12 -4.89
CA ALA A 122 7.92 -5.77 -4.74
C ALA A 122 8.61 -5.02 -3.58
N PHE A 123 8.71 -5.66 -2.42
CA PHE A 123 9.35 -5.08 -1.24
C PHE A 123 10.85 -4.83 -1.48
N LEU A 124 11.57 -5.81 -2.01
CA LEU A 124 12.99 -5.68 -2.31
C LEU A 124 13.24 -4.58 -3.36
N GLY A 125 12.43 -4.51 -4.41
CA GLY A 125 12.53 -3.46 -5.42
C GLY A 125 12.28 -2.07 -4.85
N ALA A 126 11.26 -1.91 -4.00
CA ALA A 126 11.01 -0.67 -3.29
C ALA A 126 12.18 -0.27 -2.40
N LEU A 127 12.71 -1.21 -1.61
CA LEU A 127 13.84 -0.98 -0.71
C LEU A 127 15.12 -0.61 -1.45
N LEU A 128 15.51 -1.39 -2.46
CA LEU A 128 16.72 -1.15 -3.25
C LEU A 128 16.66 0.19 -3.99
N THR A 129 15.50 0.53 -4.55
CA THR A 129 15.31 1.81 -5.23
C THR A 129 15.40 2.97 -4.26
N THR A 130 14.80 2.86 -3.07
CA THR A 130 14.91 3.88 -2.03
C THR A 130 16.35 4.07 -1.57
N LEU A 131 17.08 2.99 -1.35
CA LEU A 131 18.51 3.04 -1.00
C LEU A 131 19.33 3.66 -2.11
N ALA A 132 19.10 3.29 -3.38
CA ALA A 132 19.80 3.88 -4.53
C ALA A 132 19.56 5.39 -4.63
N ILE A 133 18.32 5.85 -4.44
CA ILE A 133 17.97 7.27 -4.46
C ILE A 133 18.68 8.01 -3.33
N PHE A 134 18.67 7.43 -2.12
CA PHE A 134 19.37 8.02 -0.97
C PHE A 134 20.88 8.10 -1.21
N LEU A 135 21.50 7.04 -1.75
CA LEU A 135 22.92 7.04 -2.09
C LEU A 135 23.25 8.09 -3.15
N LEU A 136 22.46 8.19 -4.22
CA LEU A 136 22.65 9.21 -5.26
C LEU A 136 22.52 10.62 -4.69
N ALA A 137 21.55 10.86 -3.82
CA ALA A 137 21.37 12.15 -3.18
C ALA A 137 22.53 12.48 -2.20
N SER A 138 23.10 11.48 -1.52
CA SER A 138 24.20 11.68 -0.59
C SER A 138 25.53 12.01 -1.28
N LEU A 139 25.68 11.64 -2.56
CA LEU A 139 26.84 12.03 -3.38
C LEU A 139 26.80 13.51 -3.83
N SER A 140 25.64 14.14 -3.71
CA SER A 140 25.43 15.57 -4.00
C SER A 140 24.90 16.19 -2.71
N ASP A 141 25.12 17.37 -2.35
CA ASP A 141 24.75 18.12 -1.13
C ASP A 141 23.59 17.65 -0.23
N SER A 142 23.12 16.43 -0.34
CA SER A 142 22.06 15.76 0.46
C SER A 142 20.83 16.63 0.75
N SER A 143 20.53 17.60 -0.12
CA SER A 143 19.38 18.46 0.08
C SER A 143 18.07 17.68 -0.17
N ARG A 144 17.01 18.09 0.51
CA ARG A 144 15.65 17.52 0.32
C ARG A 144 15.21 17.58 -1.15
N THR A 145 15.55 18.66 -1.84
CA THR A 145 15.28 18.85 -3.28
C THR A 145 16.06 17.84 -4.14
N THR A 146 17.33 17.58 -3.80
CA THR A 146 18.16 16.59 -4.50
C THR A 146 17.56 15.18 -4.41
N ILE A 147 17.03 14.79 -3.25
CA ILE A 147 16.36 13.50 -3.07
C ILE A 147 15.13 13.39 -3.98
N ILE A 148 14.31 14.43 -4.05
CA ILE A 148 13.11 14.45 -4.93
C ILE A 148 13.52 14.35 -6.40
N LEU A 149 14.51 15.13 -6.85
CA LEU A 149 14.99 15.09 -8.23
C LEU A 149 15.60 13.73 -8.58
N ALA A 150 16.43 13.17 -7.70
CA ALA A 150 16.97 11.81 -7.87
C ALA A 150 15.85 10.78 -7.97
N GLY A 151 14.80 10.89 -7.12
CA GLY A 151 13.63 10.04 -7.15
C GLY A 151 12.89 10.11 -8.49
N ILE A 152 12.63 11.30 -9.00
CA ILE A 152 11.99 11.50 -10.31
C ILE A 152 12.84 10.88 -11.43
N THR A 153 14.15 11.12 -11.42
CA THR A 153 15.08 10.59 -12.43
C THR A 153 15.08 9.06 -12.42
N VAL A 154 15.27 8.44 -11.26
CA VAL A 154 15.26 6.98 -11.12
C VAL A 154 13.91 6.41 -11.52
N SER A 155 12.81 7.05 -11.12
CA SER A 155 11.45 6.62 -11.50
C SER A 155 11.26 6.63 -13.00
N THR A 156 11.67 7.69 -13.67
CA THR A 156 11.56 7.84 -15.12
C THR A 156 12.37 6.76 -15.85
N PHE A 157 13.59 6.49 -15.38
CA PHE A 157 14.43 5.44 -15.92
C PHE A 157 13.79 4.05 -15.75
N LEU A 158 13.30 3.71 -14.54
CA LEU A 158 12.67 2.44 -14.27
C LEU A 158 11.36 2.25 -15.05
N ASN A 159 10.55 3.31 -15.19
CA ASN A 159 9.35 3.27 -16.00
C ASN A 159 9.65 3.08 -17.49
N ALA A 160 10.72 3.69 -18.01
CA ALA A 160 11.20 3.45 -19.37
C ALA A 160 11.63 1.98 -19.54
N ALA A 161 12.36 1.42 -18.57
CA ALA A 161 12.76 0.00 -18.58
C ALA A 161 11.54 -0.92 -18.57
N ILE A 162 10.54 -0.65 -17.70
CA ILE A 162 9.27 -1.40 -17.69
C ILE A 162 8.59 -1.37 -19.06
N ASN A 163 8.49 -0.19 -19.67
CA ASN A 163 7.84 -0.04 -20.97
C ASN A 163 8.61 -0.75 -22.09
N THR A 164 9.95 -0.71 -22.06
CA THR A 164 10.79 -1.43 -23.01
C THR A 164 10.57 -2.95 -22.92
N VAL A 165 10.56 -3.50 -21.72
CA VAL A 165 10.31 -4.94 -21.54
C VAL A 165 8.92 -5.34 -22.02
N LYS A 166 7.89 -4.52 -21.76
CA LYS A 166 6.53 -4.76 -22.27
C LYS A 166 6.45 -4.78 -23.80
N LEU A 167 7.30 -4.02 -24.49
CA LEU A 167 7.35 -4.00 -25.95
C LEU A 167 8.07 -5.23 -26.53
N LEU A 168 9.06 -5.75 -25.79
CA LEU A 168 9.85 -6.91 -26.24
C LEU A 168 9.15 -8.24 -25.97
N ASP A 169 8.40 -8.32 -24.92
CA ASP A 169 7.70 -9.54 -24.49
C ASP A 169 6.19 -9.25 -24.32
N THR A 170 5.45 -9.53 -25.39
CA THR A 170 3.98 -9.37 -25.42
C THR A 170 3.24 -10.54 -24.77
N ASP A 171 3.93 -11.66 -24.51
CA ASP A 171 3.36 -12.88 -23.93
C ASP A 171 3.37 -12.90 -22.40
N ILE A 172 3.80 -11.80 -21.75
CA ILE A 172 3.68 -11.67 -20.30
C ILE A 172 2.20 -11.72 -19.91
N THR A 173 1.76 -12.93 -19.56
CA THR A 173 0.36 -13.28 -19.24
C THR A 173 -0.21 -12.50 -18.06
N ILE A 174 0.63 -11.96 -17.17
CA ILE A 174 0.22 -11.16 -16.04
C ILE A 174 0.53 -9.69 -16.38
N ASN A 175 -0.51 -8.89 -16.54
CA ASN A 175 -0.38 -7.50 -16.90
C ASN A 175 0.31 -6.69 -15.76
N PRO A 176 1.59 -6.27 -15.91
CA PRO A 176 2.30 -5.50 -14.89
C PRO A 176 1.61 -4.17 -14.55
N THR A 177 0.79 -3.67 -15.46
CA THR A 177 -0.02 -2.46 -15.27
C THR A 177 -1.02 -2.62 -14.12
N SER A 178 -1.63 -3.80 -13.99
CA SER A 178 -2.55 -4.09 -12.87
C SER A 178 -1.85 -4.01 -11.51
N PHE A 179 -0.56 -4.40 -11.45
CA PHE A 179 0.24 -4.26 -10.24
C PHE A 179 0.57 -2.79 -9.94
N LEU A 180 0.96 -2.00 -10.95
CA LEU A 180 1.30 -0.58 -10.77
C LEU A 180 0.10 0.28 -10.38
N ILE A 181 -1.08 -0.03 -10.90
CA ILE A 181 -2.34 0.63 -10.53
C ILE A 181 -2.76 0.21 -9.13
N GLY A 182 -2.48 -1.03 -8.76
CA GLY A 182 -2.92 -1.65 -7.52
C GLY A 182 -4.34 -2.21 -7.61
N THR A 183 -4.54 -3.37 -7.04
CA THR A 183 -5.86 -4.00 -6.97
C THR A 183 -6.00 -4.85 -5.72
N LEU A 184 -7.20 -4.87 -5.17
CA LEU A 184 -7.60 -5.79 -4.11
C LEU A 184 -8.41 -6.98 -4.67
N SER A 185 -8.49 -7.11 -6.01
CA SER A 185 -9.17 -8.21 -6.66
C SER A 185 -8.42 -9.52 -6.46
N GLY A 186 -9.14 -10.60 -6.15
CA GLY A 186 -8.52 -11.90 -5.89
C GLY A 186 -7.69 -12.00 -4.60
N LEU A 187 -7.85 -11.04 -3.68
CA LEU A 187 -7.18 -11.04 -2.41
C LEU A 187 -7.81 -12.10 -1.49
N THR A 188 -7.00 -13.04 -1.03
CA THR A 188 -7.39 -14.09 -0.08
C THR A 188 -6.79 -13.82 1.30
N ALA A 189 -7.36 -14.41 2.35
CA ALA A 189 -6.86 -14.26 3.71
C ALA A 189 -5.37 -14.67 3.84
N GLN A 190 -4.94 -15.71 3.13
CA GLN A 190 -3.55 -16.15 3.13
C GLN A 190 -2.60 -15.13 2.51
N ARG A 191 -3.03 -14.45 1.44
CA ARG A 191 -2.22 -13.43 0.75
C ARG A 191 -2.10 -12.11 1.53
N ILE A 192 -3.02 -11.83 2.45
CA ILE A 192 -2.96 -10.64 3.31
C ILE A 192 -2.04 -10.85 4.52
N LEU A 193 -1.87 -12.08 4.99
CA LEU A 193 -1.22 -12.36 6.27
C LEU A 193 0.19 -11.77 6.33
N PHE A 194 1.03 -12.08 5.36
CA PHE A 194 2.42 -11.61 5.32
C PHE A 194 2.52 -10.07 5.15
N PRO A 195 1.90 -9.43 4.15
CA PRO A 195 1.90 -7.98 4.04
C PRO A 195 1.27 -7.28 5.25
N GLY A 196 0.21 -7.85 5.80
CA GLY A 196 -0.44 -7.32 7.00
C GLY A 196 0.48 -7.29 8.22
N ILE A 197 1.20 -8.36 8.48
CA ILE A 197 2.20 -8.42 9.57
C ILE A 197 3.30 -7.38 9.34
N CYS A 198 3.81 -7.26 8.10
CA CYS A 198 4.83 -6.28 7.75
C CYS A 198 4.32 -4.84 7.98
N ILE A 199 3.08 -4.52 7.58
CA ILE A 199 2.49 -3.19 7.76
C ILE A 199 2.30 -2.88 9.25
N ILE A 200 1.78 -3.83 10.03
CA ILE A 200 1.62 -3.67 11.48
C ILE A 200 2.98 -3.48 12.16
N GLY A 201 3.98 -4.28 11.79
CA GLY A 201 5.34 -4.14 12.31
C GLY A 201 5.96 -2.77 11.97
N ALA A 202 5.83 -2.34 10.71
CA ALA A 202 6.28 -1.03 10.25
C ALA A 202 5.55 0.12 10.98
N PHE A 203 4.25 -0.03 11.24
CA PHE A 203 3.48 0.94 12.02
C PHE A 203 4.04 1.09 13.44
N PHE A 204 4.29 -0.01 14.16
CA PHE A 204 4.87 0.06 15.49
C PHE A 204 6.29 0.64 15.48
N LEU A 205 7.12 0.30 14.48
CA LEU A 205 8.43 0.93 14.30
C LEU A 205 8.31 2.44 14.06
N SER A 206 7.33 2.87 13.29
CA SER A 206 7.10 4.30 13.05
C SER A 206 6.69 5.08 14.30
N LEU A 207 5.98 4.43 15.23
CA LEU A 207 5.66 5.04 16.53
C LEU A 207 6.91 5.27 17.37
N MET A 208 7.91 4.39 17.30
CA MET A 208 9.20 4.61 17.99
C MET A 208 9.96 5.82 17.43
N LEU A 209 9.74 6.12 16.14
CA LEU A 209 10.34 7.28 15.46
C LEU A 209 9.50 8.57 15.62
N ALA A 210 8.37 8.53 16.32
CA ALA A 210 7.47 9.69 16.44
C ALA A 210 8.15 10.92 17.05
N VAL A 211 9.00 10.73 18.07
CA VAL A 211 9.71 11.85 18.73
C VAL A 211 10.73 12.49 17.78
N PRO A 212 11.68 11.75 17.17
CA PRO A 212 12.61 12.37 16.21
C PRO A 212 11.89 12.94 14.97
N LEU A 213 10.80 12.33 14.49
CA LEU A 213 10.02 12.87 13.39
C LEU A 213 9.36 14.20 13.75
N ASN A 214 8.81 14.33 14.95
CA ASN A 214 8.24 15.59 15.42
C ASN A 214 9.29 16.70 15.52
N LEU A 215 10.50 16.38 15.95
CA LEU A 215 11.61 17.35 16.01
C LEU A 215 12.00 17.81 14.59
N LEU A 216 12.12 16.88 13.64
CA LEU A 216 12.38 17.21 12.24
C LEU A 216 11.27 18.07 11.59
N GLY A 217 10.02 17.87 12.02
CA GLY A 217 8.87 18.65 11.54
C GLY A 217 8.80 20.08 12.07
N LEU A 218 9.53 20.41 13.13
CA LEU A 218 9.60 21.78 13.67
C LEU A 218 10.53 22.70 12.82
N GLY A 219 11.31 22.11 11.93
CA GLY A 219 12.31 22.85 11.12
C GLY A 219 13.58 23.17 11.91
N ASP A 220 14.62 23.47 11.17
CA ASP A 220 15.90 23.99 11.70
C ASP A 220 15.76 25.44 12.10
#